data_1f9951c90ffac183c7a393a953846726
#
_entry.id   1f9951c90ffac183c7a393a953846726
#
_cell.length_a   1.000
_cell.length_b   1.000
_cell.length_c   1.000
_cell.angle_alpha   90.00
_cell.angle_beta   90.00
_cell.angle_gamma   90.00
#
_symmetry.space_group_name_H-M   'P 1'
#
loop_
_entity.id
_entity.type
_entity.pdbx_description
1 polymer ?
#
loop_
_entity_poly.entity_id
_entity_poly.type
_entity_poly.pdbx_seq_one_letter_code
_entity_poly.pdbx_strand_id
1 'polypeptide(L)'
;MTNSQLTLVQIDNYGPWTVTPNPRREMDLQTLQSRLFAELAQFVGSRDGYVFFTRFDNMVAVTNGLDQADHALLQETIGNRYPVTISLGTGVDATPVAALEAATAGLQRAGSAQDGDRREVLAGGYITDHNRTDDDVRIAHFDVNDATGKYTDQLNEFDSFIQIEQGYAALMKYMREEHGALSFFVGGDNIIAVTPEMAAADYHGAIDHVEETVGVDLKVGVGRGEHAHEAGMAAKHALEECRH
;
A
#
# COMPACT_ATOMS: atom_id res chain seq x y z
N MET A 1 -3.02 -21.39 7.44
CA MET A 1 -2.61 -20.58 6.29
C MET A 1 -2.83 -19.14 6.72
N THR A 2 -1.82 -18.31 6.61
CA THR A 2 -1.90 -16.87 6.86
C THR A 2 -2.74 -16.21 5.77
N ASN A 3 -3.63 -15.30 6.12
CA ASN A 3 -4.47 -14.57 5.17
C ASN A 3 -4.25 -13.08 5.32
N SER A 4 -3.98 -12.40 4.20
CA SER A 4 -3.95 -10.94 4.13
C SER A 4 -5.32 -10.42 3.72
N GLN A 5 -5.84 -9.44 4.44
CA GLN A 5 -7.01 -8.68 4.01
C GLN A 5 -6.55 -7.34 3.45
N LEU A 6 -6.80 -7.13 2.17
CA LEU A 6 -6.49 -5.89 1.48
C LEU A 6 -7.76 -5.16 1.05
N THR A 7 -7.71 -3.84 1.16
CA THR A 7 -8.76 -2.97 0.66
C THR A 7 -8.21 -2.08 -0.45
N LEU A 8 -8.79 -2.18 -1.64
CA LEU A 8 -8.61 -1.20 -2.70
C LEU A 8 -9.55 -0.02 -2.45
N VAL A 9 -8.99 1.17 -2.29
CA VAL A 9 -9.72 2.43 -2.18
C VAL A 9 -9.65 3.14 -3.52
N GLN A 10 -10.80 3.49 -4.07
CA GLN A 10 -10.92 4.16 -5.37
C GLN A 10 -11.80 5.40 -5.25
N ILE A 11 -11.31 6.57 -5.67
CA ILE A 11 -12.11 7.79 -5.71
C ILE A 11 -13.13 7.65 -6.85
N ASP A 12 -14.41 7.84 -6.51
CA ASP A 12 -15.50 7.72 -7.48
C ASP A 12 -15.51 8.86 -8.47
N ASN A 13 -15.72 8.52 -9.76
CA ASN A 13 -15.87 9.49 -10.84
C ASN A 13 -14.74 10.53 -10.92
N TYR A 14 -13.53 10.16 -10.48
CA TYR A 14 -12.43 11.12 -10.31
C TYR A 14 -12.03 11.80 -11.61
N GLY A 15 -11.78 11.05 -12.68
CA GLY A 15 -11.40 11.60 -13.98
C GLY A 15 -12.39 12.67 -14.49
N PRO A 16 -13.68 12.35 -14.68
CA PRO A 16 -14.69 13.34 -15.03
C PRO A 16 -14.83 14.49 -14.06
N TRP A 17 -14.71 14.22 -12.74
CA TRP A 17 -14.78 15.26 -11.71
C TRP A 17 -13.65 16.30 -11.81
N THR A 18 -12.44 15.89 -12.21
CA THR A 18 -11.29 16.81 -12.33
C THR A 18 -11.46 17.86 -13.43
N VAL A 19 -12.32 17.60 -14.42
CA VAL A 19 -12.52 18.47 -15.60
C VAL A 19 -13.90 19.08 -15.71
N THR A 20 -14.85 18.73 -14.84
CA THR A 20 -16.25 19.18 -14.93
C THR A 20 -16.62 20.04 -13.70
N PRO A 21 -17.30 21.21 -13.86
CA PRO A 21 -17.69 21.87 -15.11
C PRO A 21 -16.51 22.56 -15.84
N ASN A 22 -15.40 22.78 -15.15
CA ASN A 22 -14.16 23.34 -15.68
C ASN A 22 -12.97 22.55 -15.13
N PRO A 23 -11.84 22.46 -15.86
CA PRO A 23 -10.62 21.84 -15.36
C PRO A 23 -10.18 22.45 -14.02
N ARG A 24 -9.89 21.59 -13.05
CA ARG A 24 -9.36 21.99 -11.74
C ARG A 24 -7.85 22.19 -11.83
N ARG A 25 -7.33 23.06 -10.98
CA ARG A 25 -5.88 23.29 -10.91
C ARG A 25 -5.21 22.06 -10.30
N GLU A 26 -4.04 21.70 -10.82
CA GLU A 26 -3.26 20.57 -10.32
C GLU A 26 -2.98 20.63 -8.82
N MET A 27 -2.66 21.82 -8.30
CA MET A 27 -2.45 22.02 -6.87
C MET A 27 -3.69 21.72 -6.01
N ASP A 28 -4.89 21.97 -6.52
CA ASP A 28 -6.14 21.65 -5.79
C ASP A 28 -6.37 20.14 -5.77
N LEU A 29 -6.02 19.44 -6.86
CA LEU A 29 -6.08 17.99 -6.96
C LEU A 29 -5.08 17.32 -6.02
N GLN A 30 -3.83 17.75 -6.02
CA GLN A 30 -2.79 17.25 -5.12
C GLN A 30 -3.16 17.52 -3.64
N THR A 31 -3.72 18.69 -3.34
CA THR A 31 -4.18 19.01 -1.99
C THR A 31 -5.32 18.08 -1.56
N LEU A 32 -6.30 17.81 -2.44
CA LEU A 32 -7.38 16.88 -2.15
C LEU A 32 -6.85 15.47 -1.90
N GLN A 33 -6.00 14.96 -2.79
CA GLN A 33 -5.40 13.62 -2.69
C GLN A 33 -4.62 13.45 -1.38
N SER A 34 -3.79 14.44 -1.01
CA SER A 34 -3.00 14.41 0.22
C SER A 34 -3.87 14.41 1.48
N ARG A 35 -4.95 15.23 1.49
CA ARG A 35 -5.90 15.25 2.60
C ARG A 35 -6.69 13.96 2.72
N LEU A 36 -7.13 13.40 1.60
CA LEU A 36 -7.81 12.11 1.55
C LEU A 36 -6.92 11.00 2.09
N PHE A 37 -5.66 10.96 1.65
CA PHE A 37 -4.69 10.01 2.18
C PHE A 37 -4.50 10.15 3.70
N ALA A 38 -4.35 11.38 4.20
CA ALA A 38 -4.19 11.62 5.63
C ALA A 38 -5.40 11.15 6.44
N GLU A 39 -6.62 11.39 5.95
CA GLU A 39 -7.86 10.92 6.58
C GLU A 39 -7.95 9.38 6.59
N LEU A 40 -7.67 8.76 5.44
CA LEU A 40 -7.66 7.30 5.30
C LEU A 40 -6.59 6.67 6.21
N ALA A 41 -5.37 7.24 6.21
CA ALA A 41 -4.27 6.75 7.04
C ALA A 41 -4.58 6.89 8.55
N GLN A 42 -5.23 7.98 8.95
CA GLN A 42 -5.66 8.16 10.33
C GLN A 42 -6.77 7.16 10.72
N PHE A 43 -7.77 6.97 9.87
CA PHE A 43 -8.89 6.07 10.14
C PHE A 43 -8.41 4.62 10.23
N VAL A 44 -7.69 4.15 9.21
CA VAL A 44 -7.17 2.79 9.13
C VAL A 44 -6.08 2.55 10.18
N GLY A 45 -5.19 3.53 10.38
CA GLY A 45 -4.11 3.46 11.36
C GLY A 45 -4.60 3.40 12.81
N SER A 46 -5.73 4.07 13.14
CA SER A 46 -6.36 3.94 14.46
C SER A 46 -6.97 2.55 14.73
N ARG A 47 -6.97 1.68 13.72
CA ARG A 47 -7.40 0.29 13.73
C ARG A 47 -6.26 -0.66 13.37
N ASP A 48 -5.02 -0.24 13.62
CA ASP A 48 -3.78 -1.00 13.42
C ASP A 48 -3.52 -1.45 11.98
N GLY A 49 -4.18 -0.81 10.98
CA GLY A 49 -3.94 -1.03 9.56
C GLY A 49 -2.92 -0.07 8.95
N TYR A 50 -2.55 -0.30 7.68
CA TYR A 50 -1.70 0.58 6.88
C TYR A 50 -2.42 1.02 5.60
N VAL A 51 -2.09 2.23 5.11
CA VAL A 51 -2.56 2.74 3.82
C VAL A 51 -1.37 3.18 2.98
N PHE A 52 -1.41 2.84 1.70
CA PHE A 52 -0.36 3.16 0.74
C PHE A 52 -0.93 3.84 -0.50
N PHE A 53 -0.20 4.79 -1.03
CA PHE A 53 -0.47 5.32 -2.36
C PHE A 53 -0.16 4.28 -3.44
N THR A 54 -0.97 4.26 -4.51
CA THR A 54 -0.62 3.64 -5.78
C THR A 54 -0.55 4.68 -6.88
N ARG A 55 -1.66 5.32 -7.24
CA ARG A 55 -1.74 6.37 -8.25
C ARG A 55 -2.47 7.62 -7.73
N PHE A 56 -2.39 7.93 -6.48
CA PHE A 56 -3.05 9.03 -5.79
C PHE A 56 -4.60 9.07 -5.88
N ASP A 57 -5.19 8.68 -7.00
CA ASP A 57 -6.64 8.46 -7.19
C ASP A 57 -7.11 7.07 -6.74
N ASN A 58 -6.16 6.19 -6.48
CA ASN A 58 -6.36 4.87 -5.91
C ASN A 58 -5.32 4.64 -4.80
N MET A 59 -5.71 3.93 -3.75
CA MET A 59 -4.86 3.58 -2.63
C MET A 59 -5.13 2.12 -2.25
N VAL A 60 -4.15 1.49 -1.62
CA VAL A 60 -4.28 0.13 -1.08
C VAL A 60 -4.08 0.19 0.42
N ALA A 61 -4.95 -0.48 1.16
CA ALA A 61 -4.84 -0.58 2.60
C ALA A 61 -4.71 -2.04 3.04
N VAL A 62 -3.90 -2.30 4.06
CA VAL A 62 -3.89 -3.55 4.82
C VAL A 62 -4.88 -3.38 5.96
N THR A 63 -5.95 -4.14 5.92
CA THR A 63 -7.13 -3.96 6.77
C THR A 63 -7.50 -5.20 7.57
N ASN A 64 -6.51 -6.05 7.88
CA ASN A 64 -6.71 -7.14 8.82
C ASN A 64 -7.28 -6.57 10.13
N GLY A 65 -8.43 -7.08 10.56
CA GLY A 65 -9.12 -6.58 11.76
C GLY A 65 -10.25 -5.57 11.50
N LEU A 66 -10.33 -4.95 10.31
CA LEU A 66 -11.47 -4.11 9.94
C LEU A 66 -12.59 -4.96 9.32
N ASP A 67 -13.81 -4.75 9.78
CA ASP A 67 -15.00 -5.43 9.27
C ASP A 67 -15.75 -4.57 8.22
N GLN A 68 -16.91 -5.08 7.79
CA GLN A 68 -17.77 -4.37 6.84
C GLN A 68 -18.32 -3.05 7.41
N ALA A 69 -18.60 -2.98 8.71
CA ALA A 69 -19.13 -1.78 9.34
C ALA A 69 -18.08 -0.67 9.42
N ASP A 70 -16.81 -1.02 9.68
CA ASP A 70 -15.69 -0.09 9.63
C ASP A 70 -15.51 0.50 8.22
N HIS A 71 -15.59 -0.33 7.18
CA HIS A 71 -15.49 0.13 5.79
C HIS A 71 -16.66 1.04 5.40
N ALA A 72 -17.89 0.73 5.82
CA ALA A 72 -19.05 1.60 5.61
C ALA A 72 -18.90 2.94 6.33
N LEU A 73 -18.42 2.93 7.57
CA LEU A 73 -18.12 4.15 8.34
C LEU A 73 -17.04 5.00 7.67
N LEU A 74 -16.03 4.37 7.08
CA LEU A 74 -14.99 5.07 6.32
C LEU A 74 -15.57 5.79 5.10
N GLN A 75 -16.44 5.12 4.31
CA GLN A 75 -17.13 5.76 3.18
C GLN A 75 -17.97 6.94 3.63
N GLU A 76 -18.78 6.78 4.68
CA GLU A 76 -19.58 7.86 5.26
C GLU A 76 -18.71 9.04 5.72
N THR A 77 -17.59 8.76 6.39
CA THR A 77 -16.66 9.80 6.87
C THR A 77 -16.10 10.61 5.71
N ILE A 78 -15.69 9.97 4.63
CA ILE A 78 -15.16 10.65 3.44
C ILE A 78 -16.28 11.44 2.74
N GLY A 79 -17.43 10.84 2.48
CA GLY A 79 -18.57 11.50 1.83
C GLY A 79 -19.05 12.75 2.56
N ASN A 80 -18.96 12.76 3.91
CA ASN A 80 -19.35 13.92 4.72
C ASN A 80 -18.30 15.05 4.75
N ARG A 81 -17.04 14.77 4.44
CA ARG A 81 -15.93 15.74 4.60
C ARG A 81 -15.36 16.26 3.29
N TYR A 82 -15.52 15.51 2.22
CA TYR A 82 -14.85 15.77 0.94
C TYR A 82 -15.85 15.91 -0.21
N PRO A 83 -15.51 16.67 -1.26
CA PRO A 83 -16.38 16.85 -2.43
C PRO A 83 -16.39 15.62 -3.37
N VAL A 84 -15.89 14.50 -2.92
CA VAL A 84 -15.80 13.23 -3.62
C VAL A 84 -16.22 12.09 -2.69
N THR A 85 -16.70 11.01 -3.25
CA THR A 85 -16.95 9.75 -2.54
C THR A 85 -15.87 8.71 -2.90
N ILE A 86 -15.84 7.61 -2.17
CA ILE A 86 -14.93 6.50 -2.43
C ILE A 86 -15.69 5.19 -2.53
N SER A 87 -15.23 4.32 -3.42
CA SER A 87 -15.62 2.92 -3.45
C SER A 87 -14.51 2.05 -2.84
N LEU A 88 -14.90 1.04 -2.09
CA LEU A 88 -14.02 0.12 -1.37
C LEU A 88 -14.25 -1.31 -1.85
N GLY A 89 -13.18 -1.93 -2.36
CA GLY A 89 -13.15 -3.36 -2.64
C GLY A 89 -12.27 -4.06 -1.64
N THR A 90 -12.76 -5.11 -0.99
CA THR A 90 -11.99 -5.92 -0.05
C THR A 90 -11.71 -7.31 -0.61
N GLY A 91 -10.54 -7.83 -0.33
CA GLY A 91 -10.16 -9.20 -0.71
C GLY A 91 -9.32 -9.85 0.38
N VAL A 92 -9.51 -11.14 0.55
CA VAL A 92 -8.82 -11.98 1.52
C VAL A 92 -8.21 -13.17 0.79
N ASP A 93 -6.90 -13.32 0.88
CA ASP A 93 -6.18 -14.47 0.29
C ASP A 93 -4.87 -14.73 1.04
N ALA A 94 -4.26 -15.86 0.75
CA ALA A 94 -2.96 -16.26 1.29
C ALA A 94 -1.81 -15.40 0.75
N THR A 95 -1.98 -14.77 -0.41
CA THR A 95 -1.00 -13.83 -0.97
C THR A 95 -1.60 -12.42 -1.12
N PRO A 96 -0.82 -11.37 -0.84
CA PRO A 96 -1.28 -9.99 -1.02
C PRO A 96 -1.74 -9.68 -2.44
N VAL A 97 -1.07 -10.22 -3.46
CA VAL A 97 -1.47 -10.04 -4.86
C VAL A 97 -2.86 -10.62 -5.12
N ALA A 98 -3.13 -11.87 -4.70
CA ALA A 98 -4.43 -12.49 -4.90
C ALA A 98 -5.54 -11.79 -4.10
N ALA A 99 -5.25 -11.33 -2.88
CA ALA A 99 -6.17 -10.53 -2.09
C ALA A 99 -6.54 -9.21 -2.82
N LEU A 100 -5.55 -8.50 -3.37
CA LEU A 100 -5.79 -7.27 -4.14
C LEU A 100 -6.53 -7.54 -5.46
N GLU A 101 -6.24 -8.65 -6.13
CA GLU A 101 -6.97 -9.08 -7.34
C GLU A 101 -8.45 -9.35 -7.03
N ALA A 102 -8.75 -10.02 -5.91
CA ALA A 102 -10.12 -10.23 -5.45
C ALA A 102 -10.85 -8.92 -5.13
N ALA A 103 -10.18 -8.00 -4.43
CA ALA A 103 -10.68 -6.66 -4.14
C ALA A 103 -10.98 -5.88 -5.43
N THR A 104 -10.05 -5.90 -6.38
CA THR A 104 -10.17 -5.24 -7.69
C THR A 104 -11.34 -5.80 -8.48
N ALA A 105 -11.45 -7.13 -8.56
CA ALA A 105 -12.55 -7.80 -9.26
C ALA A 105 -13.92 -7.47 -8.65
N GLY A 106 -13.99 -7.26 -7.33
CA GLY A 106 -15.18 -6.80 -6.63
C GLY A 106 -15.66 -5.45 -7.18
N LEU A 107 -14.79 -4.47 -7.28
CA LEU A 107 -15.12 -3.14 -7.80
C LEU A 107 -15.41 -3.16 -9.31
N GLN A 108 -14.66 -3.93 -10.10
CA GLN A 108 -14.87 -4.05 -11.54
C GLN A 108 -16.25 -4.62 -11.90
N ARG A 109 -16.75 -5.56 -11.12
CA ARG A 109 -18.12 -6.10 -11.29
C ARG A 109 -19.21 -5.04 -11.06
N ALA A 110 -18.95 -4.03 -10.27
CA ALA A 110 -19.87 -2.93 -10.01
C ALA A 110 -19.87 -1.85 -11.11
N GLY A 111 -19.00 -1.98 -12.12
CA GLY A 111 -18.91 -1.03 -13.24
C GLY A 111 -17.68 -0.14 -13.23
N SER A 112 -17.65 0.82 -14.15
CA SER A 112 -16.52 1.74 -14.31
C SER A 112 -16.41 2.75 -13.17
N ALA A 113 -15.20 3.00 -12.70
CA ALA A 113 -14.92 4.07 -11.73
C ALA A 113 -15.20 5.49 -12.24
N GLN A 114 -15.36 5.65 -13.57
CA GLN A 114 -15.69 6.92 -14.21
C GLN A 114 -17.19 7.09 -14.46
N ASP A 115 -17.99 6.09 -14.15
CA ASP A 115 -19.45 6.17 -14.22
C ASP A 115 -19.98 6.99 -13.04
N GLY A 116 -20.68 8.09 -13.35
CA GLY A 116 -21.25 8.99 -12.35
C GLY A 116 -22.32 8.34 -11.45
N ASP A 117 -22.96 7.28 -11.92
CA ASP A 117 -23.98 6.52 -11.18
C ASP A 117 -23.36 5.43 -10.27
N ARG A 118 -22.12 5.01 -10.56
CA ARG A 118 -21.38 4.03 -9.73
C ARG A 118 -20.65 4.76 -8.62
N ARG A 119 -21.20 4.77 -7.42
CA ARG A 119 -20.66 5.47 -6.25
C ARG A 119 -20.78 4.64 -5.00
N GLU A 120 -19.85 4.85 -4.07
CA GLU A 120 -19.86 4.28 -2.71
C GLU A 120 -20.07 2.76 -2.70
N VAL A 121 -19.48 2.08 -3.70
CA VAL A 121 -19.50 0.62 -3.76
C VAL A 121 -18.72 0.06 -2.58
N LEU A 122 -19.34 -0.89 -1.88
CA LEU A 122 -18.69 -1.69 -0.86
C LEU A 122 -18.79 -3.16 -1.29
N ALA A 123 -17.67 -3.75 -1.72
CA ALA A 123 -17.66 -5.08 -2.31
C ALA A 123 -16.52 -5.93 -1.77
N GLY A 124 -16.74 -7.23 -1.61
CA GLY A 124 -15.69 -8.21 -1.28
C GLY A 124 -15.96 -9.00 -0.01
N GLY A 125 -14.92 -9.67 0.47
CA GLY A 125 -14.93 -10.53 1.66
C GLY A 125 -14.07 -9.99 2.77
N TYR A 126 -14.33 -10.44 4.00
CA TYR A 126 -13.64 -10.02 5.21
C TYR A 126 -13.09 -11.23 5.96
N ILE A 127 -11.99 -11.02 6.68
CA ILE A 127 -11.52 -11.98 7.68
C ILE A 127 -12.57 -12.04 8.80
N THR A 128 -12.95 -13.26 9.17
CA THR A 128 -13.87 -13.53 10.27
C THR A 128 -13.12 -14.25 11.38
N ASP A 129 -13.69 -14.29 12.61
CA ASP A 129 -13.08 -14.99 13.74
C ASP A 129 -12.79 -16.48 13.46
N HIS A 130 -13.47 -17.08 12.47
CA HIS A 130 -13.26 -18.49 12.10
C HIS A 130 -12.03 -18.73 11.21
N ASN A 131 -11.54 -17.71 10.51
CA ASN A 131 -10.39 -17.81 9.60
C ASN A 131 -9.23 -16.88 9.97
N ARG A 132 -9.27 -16.25 11.15
CA ARG A 132 -8.21 -15.41 11.70
C ARG A 132 -7.11 -16.28 12.31
N THR A 133 -5.86 -15.89 12.14
CA THR A 133 -4.69 -16.44 12.83
C THR A 133 -3.88 -15.32 13.47
N ASP A 134 -3.12 -15.61 14.51
CA ASP A 134 -2.35 -14.61 15.29
C ASP A 134 -1.17 -13.98 14.51
N ASP A 135 -0.84 -14.49 13.34
CA ASP A 135 0.32 -14.06 12.54
C ASP A 135 -0.06 -13.84 11.06
N ASP A 136 -1.25 -13.29 10.81
CA ASP A 136 -1.78 -13.18 9.45
C ASP A 136 -1.07 -12.12 8.59
N VAL A 137 -0.52 -11.07 9.20
CA VAL A 137 0.16 -10.00 8.47
C VAL A 137 1.66 -10.17 8.53
N ARG A 138 2.32 -10.10 7.37
CA ARG A 138 3.77 -10.08 7.24
C ARG A 138 4.21 -8.82 6.50
N ILE A 139 5.14 -8.10 7.09
CA ILE A 139 5.71 -6.87 6.54
C ILE A 139 7.21 -7.04 6.40
N ALA A 140 7.74 -6.67 5.25
CA ALA A 140 9.17 -6.43 5.06
C ALA A 140 9.39 -4.93 4.87
N HIS A 141 10.30 -4.37 5.66
CA HIS A 141 10.72 -2.98 5.56
C HIS A 141 12.10 -2.95 4.92
N PHE A 142 12.16 -2.46 3.69
CA PHE A 142 13.40 -2.25 2.95
C PHE A 142 13.84 -0.79 3.10
N ASP A 143 15.16 -0.58 3.14
CA ASP A 143 15.79 0.73 3.27
C ASP A 143 17.08 0.72 2.44
N VAL A 144 17.38 1.82 1.78
CA VAL A 144 18.60 1.93 0.95
C VAL A 144 19.84 2.05 1.85
N ASN A 145 20.81 1.19 1.62
CA ASN A 145 22.06 1.23 2.37
C ASN A 145 22.86 2.51 2.08
N ASP A 146 23.12 3.28 3.15
CA ASP A 146 23.89 4.52 3.08
C ASP A 146 23.34 5.52 2.03
N ALA A 147 22.02 5.70 2.01
CA ALA A 147 21.34 6.62 1.09
C ALA A 147 21.91 8.05 1.21
N THR A 148 22.22 8.50 2.43
CA THR A 148 22.80 9.81 2.67
C THR A 148 24.18 9.94 1.99
N GLY A 149 25.11 9.02 2.28
CA GLY A 149 26.46 9.08 1.75
C GLY A 149 26.56 8.81 0.25
N LYS A 150 25.71 7.91 -0.28
CA LYS A 150 25.73 7.53 -1.70
C LYS A 150 24.96 8.51 -2.59
N TYR A 151 23.84 9.05 -2.12
CA TYR A 151 22.94 9.86 -2.94
C TYR A 151 22.80 11.29 -2.42
N THR A 152 22.28 11.52 -1.21
CA THR A 152 21.97 12.87 -0.71
C THR A 152 23.18 13.81 -0.68
N ASP A 153 24.34 13.33 -0.27
CA ASP A 153 25.57 14.13 -0.17
C ASP A 153 26.33 14.26 -1.49
N GLN A 154 25.99 13.45 -2.50
CA GLN A 154 26.75 13.40 -3.77
C GLN A 154 25.95 13.85 -4.99
N LEU A 155 24.62 13.70 -4.97
CA LEU A 155 23.74 14.00 -6.10
C LEU A 155 22.84 15.19 -5.76
N ASN A 156 22.27 15.82 -6.79
CA ASN A 156 21.14 16.71 -6.55
C ASN A 156 19.89 15.88 -6.19
N GLU A 157 18.92 16.53 -5.55
CA GLU A 157 17.70 15.87 -5.04
C GLU A 157 16.95 15.10 -6.13
N PHE A 158 16.89 15.62 -7.35
CA PHE A 158 16.13 14.95 -8.42
C PHE A 158 16.87 13.70 -8.95
N ASP A 159 18.19 13.71 -9.02
CA ASP A 159 18.97 12.53 -9.39
C ASP A 159 18.92 11.47 -8.28
N SER A 160 18.93 11.87 -7.01
CA SER A 160 18.73 10.98 -5.87
C SER A 160 17.34 10.32 -5.93
N PHE A 161 16.30 11.11 -6.20
CA PHE A 161 14.94 10.62 -6.39
C PHE A 161 14.86 9.58 -7.53
N ILE A 162 15.48 9.83 -8.68
CA ILE A 162 15.53 8.88 -9.80
C ILE A 162 16.15 7.55 -9.37
N GLN A 163 17.25 7.55 -8.63
CA GLN A 163 17.91 6.32 -8.17
C GLN A 163 17.01 5.51 -7.22
N ILE A 164 16.40 6.19 -6.25
CA ILE A 164 15.49 5.55 -5.29
C ILE A 164 14.26 4.96 -6.00
N GLU A 165 13.65 5.70 -6.93
CA GLU A 165 12.50 5.23 -7.71
C GLU A 165 12.84 4.04 -8.62
N GLN A 166 14.04 3.98 -9.18
CA GLN A 166 14.50 2.81 -9.94
C GLN A 166 14.63 1.58 -9.04
N GLY A 167 15.22 1.73 -7.85
CA GLY A 167 15.29 0.66 -6.85
C GLY A 167 13.91 0.18 -6.43
N TYR A 168 13.01 1.10 -6.15
CA TYR A 168 11.62 0.78 -5.81
C TYR A 168 10.91 0.04 -6.94
N ALA A 169 11.00 0.51 -8.17
CA ALA A 169 10.34 -0.13 -9.31
C ALA A 169 10.86 -1.55 -9.56
N ALA A 170 12.18 -1.77 -9.46
CA ALA A 170 12.79 -3.09 -9.59
C ALA A 170 12.31 -4.04 -8.49
N LEU A 171 12.35 -3.59 -7.22
CA LEU A 171 11.86 -4.37 -6.07
C LEU A 171 10.37 -4.69 -6.20
N MET A 172 9.53 -3.70 -6.51
CA MET A 172 8.09 -3.86 -6.65
C MET A 172 7.74 -4.92 -7.69
N LYS A 173 8.42 -4.90 -8.84
CA LYS A 173 8.19 -5.86 -9.91
C LYS A 173 8.61 -7.27 -9.49
N TYR A 174 9.83 -7.42 -8.97
CA TYR A 174 10.37 -8.72 -8.53
C TYR A 174 9.51 -9.36 -7.45
N MET A 175 9.21 -8.61 -6.38
CA MET A 175 8.41 -9.11 -5.26
C MET A 175 7.01 -9.54 -5.69
N ARG A 176 6.42 -8.83 -6.65
CA ARG A 176 5.11 -9.19 -7.20
C ARG A 176 5.16 -10.46 -8.05
N GLU A 177 6.12 -10.55 -8.97
CA GLU A 177 6.18 -11.62 -9.97
C GLU A 177 6.65 -12.94 -9.37
N GLU A 178 7.66 -12.91 -8.47
CA GLU A 178 8.25 -14.11 -7.90
C GLU A 178 7.57 -14.58 -6.61
N HIS A 179 7.03 -13.63 -5.81
CA HIS A 179 6.54 -13.97 -4.46
C HIS A 179 5.07 -13.63 -4.22
N GLY A 180 4.37 -12.98 -5.14
CA GLY A 180 2.99 -12.55 -4.92
C GLY A 180 2.84 -11.50 -3.81
N ALA A 181 3.91 -10.75 -3.53
CA ALA A 181 3.97 -9.67 -2.55
C ALA A 181 3.66 -8.30 -3.20
N LEU A 182 3.32 -7.32 -2.40
CA LEU A 182 3.06 -5.95 -2.84
C LEU A 182 3.99 -4.99 -2.11
N SER A 183 4.83 -4.27 -2.85
CA SER A 183 5.77 -3.29 -2.30
C SER A 183 5.29 -1.86 -2.56
N PHE A 184 5.44 -0.98 -1.58
CA PHE A 184 4.97 0.41 -1.61
C PHE A 184 6.07 1.35 -1.13
N PHE A 185 6.33 2.41 -1.89
CA PHE A 185 7.18 3.50 -1.45
C PHE A 185 6.48 4.29 -0.35
N VAL A 186 7.19 4.55 0.75
CA VAL A 186 6.61 5.25 1.91
C VAL A 186 7.32 6.55 2.26
N GLY A 187 8.28 6.95 1.43
CA GLY A 187 9.00 8.21 1.54
C GLY A 187 10.47 8.05 1.95
N GLY A 188 11.26 9.06 1.63
CA GLY A 188 12.71 9.01 1.83
C GLY A 188 13.36 7.96 0.93
N ASP A 189 13.89 6.94 1.56
CA ASP A 189 14.52 5.76 0.95
C ASP A 189 13.87 4.45 1.41
N ASN A 190 12.66 4.55 1.98
CA ASN A 190 11.98 3.45 2.63
C ASN A 190 10.90 2.84 1.72
N ILE A 191 10.86 1.51 1.69
CA ILE A 191 9.85 0.72 0.98
C ILE A 191 9.26 -0.31 1.95
N ILE A 192 7.95 -0.38 2.02
CA ILE A 192 7.24 -1.40 2.78
C ILE A 192 6.63 -2.41 1.82
N ALA A 193 6.91 -3.69 2.04
CA ALA A 193 6.27 -4.78 1.32
C ALA A 193 5.33 -5.56 2.25
N VAL A 194 4.11 -5.79 1.78
CA VAL A 194 3.19 -6.77 2.35
C VAL A 194 3.47 -8.09 1.66
N THR A 195 3.83 -9.13 2.43
CA THR A 195 4.34 -10.38 1.89
C THR A 195 3.53 -11.59 2.32
N PRO A 196 3.50 -12.65 1.52
CA PRO A 196 3.10 -13.98 1.99
C PRO A 196 4.18 -14.55 2.90
N GLU A 197 4.06 -15.81 3.26
CA GLU A 197 5.14 -16.52 3.93
C GLU A 197 6.32 -16.71 2.97
N MET A 198 7.48 -16.18 3.34
CA MET A 198 8.73 -16.21 2.57
C MET A 198 9.88 -16.63 3.46
N ALA A 199 10.85 -17.32 2.91
CA ALA A 199 12.09 -17.65 3.59
C ALA A 199 13.07 -16.46 3.57
N ALA A 200 14.03 -16.44 4.50
CA ALA A 200 15.06 -15.38 4.53
C ALA A 200 15.83 -15.28 3.18
N ALA A 201 16.07 -16.41 2.51
CA ALA A 201 16.74 -16.42 1.21
C ALA A 201 15.96 -15.70 0.11
N ASP A 202 14.62 -15.66 0.17
CA ASP A 202 13.79 -14.96 -0.81
C ASP A 202 13.96 -13.43 -0.71
N TYR A 203 14.08 -12.92 0.52
CA TYR A 203 14.36 -11.49 0.74
C TYR A 203 15.76 -11.11 0.29
N HIS A 204 16.76 -11.96 0.51
CA HIS A 204 18.12 -11.75 -0.01
C HIS A 204 18.13 -11.76 -1.54
N GLY A 205 17.43 -12.72 -2.16
CA GLY A 205 17.28 -12.75 -3.62
C GLY A 205 16.64 -11.48 -4.20
N ALA A 206 15.69 -10.86 -3.48
CA ALA A 206 15.09 -9.60 -3.88
C ALA A 206 16.09 -8.43 -3.80
N ILE A 207 16.93 -8.37 -2.76
CA ILE A 207 17.99 -7.37 -2.61
C ILE A 207 19.03 -7.54 -3.73
N ASP A 208 19.54 -8.75 -3.92
CA ASP A 208 20.53 -9.07 -4.98
C ASP A 208 20.01 -8.67 -6.36
N HIS A 209 18.73 -8.98 -6.65
CA HIS A 209 18.09 -8.61 -7.91
C HIS A 209 18.06 -7.08 -8.13
N VAL A 210 17.74 -6.29 -7.12
CA VAL A 210 17.70 -4.83 -7.22
C VAL A 210 19.12 -4.28 -7.43
N GLU A 211 20.10 -4.77 -6.69
CA GLU A 211 21.49 -4.35 -6.83
C GLU A 211 22.03 -4.70 -8.23
N GLU A 212 21.82 -5.91 -8.73
CA GLU A 212 22.25 -6.35 -10.05
C GLU A 212 21.56 -5.60 -11.19
N THR A 213 20.27 -5.24 -11.02
CA THR A 213 19.47 -4.63 -12.09
C THR A 213 19.68 -3.13 -12.20
N VAL A 214 19.78 -2.41 -11.08
CA VAL A 214 19.79 -0.94 -11.04
C VAL A 214 20.88 -0.36 -10.14
N GLY A 215 21.71 -1.18 -9.48
CA GLY A 215 22.82 -0.73 -8.66
C GLY A 215 22.41 -0.10 -7.32
N VAL A 216 21.19 -0.35 -6.86
CA VAL A 216 20.69 0.15 -5.57
C VAL A 216 20.80 -0.97 -4.54
N ASP A 217 21.63 -0.74 -3.54
CA ASP A 217 21.88 -1.65 -2.43
C ASP A 217 20.84 -1.43 -1.33
N LEU A 218 20.12 -2.48 -0.97
CA LEU A 218 19.04 -2.47 0.03
C LEU A 218 19.40 -3.32 1.25
N LYS A 219 18.81 -3.00 2.38
CA LYS A 219 18.70 -3.86 3.55
C LYS A 219 17.23 -4.09 3.89
N VAL A 220 16.93 -5.14 4.66
CA VAL A 220 15.56 -5.52 4.97
C VAL A 220 15.42 -5.97 6.42
N GLY A 221 14.37 -5.51 7.08
CA GLY A 221 13.85 -6.08 8.31
C GLY A 221 12.49 -6.70 8.06
N VAL A 222 12.23 -7.87 8.64
CA VAL A 222 10.97 -8.61 8.45
C VAL A 222 10.27 -8.74 9.80
N GLY A 223 8.95 -8.50 9.79
CA GLY A 223 8.08 -8.64 10.95
C GLY A 223 6.76 -9.32 10.60
N ARG A 224 6.13 -9.85 11.62
CA ARG A 224 4.81 -10.49 11.54
C ARG A 224 3.96 -10.08 12.75
N GLY A 225 2.65 -10.14 12.58
CA GLY A 225 1.72 -9.82 13.64
C GLY A 225 0.27 -10.07 13.23
N GLU A 226 -0.64 -9.91 14.16
CA GLU A 226 -2.06 -9.99 13.91
C GLU A 226 -2.55 -8.86 12.98
N HIS A 227 -1.91 -7.68 13.10
CA HIS A 227 -2.25 -6.47 12.35
C HIS A 227 -1.02 -5.86 11.69
N ALA A 228 -1.25 -5.00 10.70
CA ALA A 228 -0.19 -4.33 9.94
C ALA A 228 0.72 -3.47 10.81
N HIS A 229 0.17 -2.79 11.83
CA HIS A 229 0.95 -1.99 12.76
C HIS A 229 1.97 -2.82 13.53
N GLU A 230 1.55 -3.94 14.11
CA GLU A 230 2.42 -4.85 14.86
C GLU A 230 3.53 -5.43 13.97
N ALA A 231 3.13 -5.99 12.81
CA ALA A 231 4.07 -6.54 11.83
C ALA A 231 5.07 -5.49 11.35
N GLY A 232 4.61 -4.26 11.08
CA GLY A 232 5.45 -3.16 10.62
C GLY A 232 6.43 -2.68 11.68
N MET A 233 6.01 -2.61 12.94
CA MET A 233 6.91 -2.27 14.05
C MET A 233 7.96 -3.35 14.27
N ALA A 234 7.60 -4.63 14.22
CA ALA A 234 8.55 -5.73 14.29
C ALA A 234 9.56 -5.68 13.12
N ALA A 235 9.10 -5.41 11.89
CA ALA A 235 9.98 -5.25 10.73
C ALA A 235 10.95 -4.08 10.89
N LYS A 236 10.48 -2.94 11.42
CA LYS A 236 11.33 -1.77 11.69
C LYS A 236 12.40 -2.06 12.74
N HIS A 237 12.05 -2.74 13.84
CA HIS A 237 13.03 -3.14 14.86
C HIS A 237 14.09 -4.08 14.28
N ALA A 238 13.69 -5.10 13.50
CA ALA A 238 14.62 -6.00 12.83
C ALA A 238 15.57 -5.25 11.87
N LEU A 239 15.07 -4.25 11.15
CA LEU A 239 15.87 -3.40 10.27
C LEU A 239 16.93 -2.58 11.03
N GLU A 240 16.58 -2.02 12.19
CA GLU A 240 17.53 -1.26 13.02
C GLU A 240 18.62 -2.16 13.62
N GLU A 241 18.31 -3.40 13.97
CA GLU A 241 19.30 -4.37 14.47
C GLU A 241 20.32 -4.75 13.41
N CYS A 242 19.97 -4.71 12.11
CA CYS A 242 20.89 -4.93 11.00
C CYS A 242 21.92 -3.79 10.83
N ARG A 243 21.77 -2.64 11.52
CA ARG A 243 22.68 -1.47 11.43
C ARG A 243 23.94 -1.60 12.32
N HIS A 244 24.04 -2.67 13.09
CA HIS A 244 25.17 -2.97 14.00
C HIS A 244 25.89 -4.25 13.58
#